data_b45a9e42f69457af0de4420acda3ca20
#
_entry.id   b45a9e42f69457af0de4420acda3ca20
#
_cell.length_a   1.000
_cell.length_b   1.000
_cell.length_c   1.000
_cell.angle_alpha   90.00
_cell.angle_beta   90.00
_cell.angle_gamma   90.00
#
_symmetry.space_group_name_H-M   'P 1'
#
loop_
_entity.id
_entity.type
_entity.pdbx_description
1 polymer ?
#
loop_
_entity_poly.entity_id
_entity_poly.type
_entity_poly.pdbx_seq_one_letter_code
_entity_poly.pdbx_strand_id
1 'polypeptide(L)'
;MIDIDIKDKREQRKFGLVMGAAFAVLALVRMGFHRWSAGEWAAPSYLLLDIGAVFALFGIFAPKGLQPVFWAWIKFAIGVNWVMTRFFLSIVYFILITPTRVVRALLGIDALKRKLDPGAATYWEEPDEQPDDPRRYLNQY
;
A
#
# COMPACT_ATOMS: atom_id res chain seq x y z
N MET A 1 -3.73 -7.59 -10.61
CA MET A 1 -3.39 -6.27 -11.20
C MET A 1 -4.73 -5.61 -11.49
N ILE A 2 -5.03 -4.46 -10.92
CA ILE A 2 -6.31 -3.76 -11.16
C ILE A 2 -6.20 -3.18 -12.56
N ASP A 3 -6.96 -3.74 -13.50
CA ASP A 3 -7.02 -3.26 -14.88
C ASP A 3 -7.99 -2.06 -14.91
N ILE A 4 -7.45 -0.86 -14.71
CA ILE A 4 -8.22 0.37 -14.77
C ILE A 4 -8.20 0.85 -16.22
N ASP A 5 -9.35 0.76 -16.89
CA ASP A 5 -9.49 1.31 -18.24
C ASP A 5 -9.51 2.85 -18.18
N ILE A 6 -8.39 3.44 -18.58
CA ILE A 6 -8.18 4.90 -18.58
C ILE A 6 -9.18 5.61 -19.54
N LYS A 7 -9.72 4.87 -20.50
CA LYS A 7 -10.68 5.41 -21.49
C LYS A 7 -12.14 5.36 -21.02
N ASP A 8 -12.41 4.67 -19.90
CA ASP A 8 -13.75 4.57 -19.37
C ASP A 8 -14.22 5.91 -18.81
N LYS A 9 -15.28 6.46 -19.41
CA LYS A 9 -15.91 7.71 -18.98
C LYS A 9 -16.43 7.66 -17.53
N ARG A 10 -16.83 6.48 -17.05
CA ARG A 10 -17.31 6.31 -15.69
C ARG A 10 -16.18 6.52 -14.70
N GLU A 11 -15.02 5.95 -14.95
CA GLU A 11 -13.85 6.09 -14.08
C GLU A 11 -13.30 7.52 -14.11
N GLN A 12 -13.26 8.17 -15.28
CA GLN A 12 -12.90 9.58 -15.40
C GLN A 12 -13.84 10.49 -14.61
N ARG A 13 -15.16 10.22 -14.68
CA ARG A 13 -16.18 10.97 -13.93
C ARG A 13 -16.03 10.79 -12.43
N LYS A 14 -15.85 9.55 -11.96
CA LYS A 14 -15.59 9.26 -10.55
C LYS A 14 -14.34 9.98 -10.07
N PHE A 15 -13.25 9.91 -10.84
CA PHE A 15 -12.02 10.61 -10.54
C PHE A 15 -12.23 12.11 -10.34
N GLY A 16 -12.92 12.78 -11.28
CA GLY A 16 -13.22 14.20 -11.17
C GLY A 16 -14.02 14.56 -9.91
N LEU A 17 -15.04 13.76 -9.59
CA LEU A 17 -15.86 13.97 -8.40
C LEU A 17 -15.09 13.70 -7.10
N VAL A 18 -14.30 12.63 -7.07
CA VAL A 18 -13.48 12.28 -5.89
C VAL A 18 -12.42 13.35 -5.66
N MET A 19 -11.73 13.81 -6.70
CA MET A 19 -10.73 14.88 -6.57
C MET A 19 -11.39 16.20 -6.16
N GLY A 20 -12.54 16.54 -6.71
CA GLY A 20 -13.32 17.71 -6.30
C GLY A 20 -13.68 17.66 -4.81
N ALA A 21 -14.20 16.52 -4.35
CA ALA A 21 -14.51 16.30 -2.94
C ALA A 21 -13.25 16.36 -2.05
N ALA A 22 -12.12 15.77 -2.48
CA ALA A 22 -10.87 15.79 -1.75
C ALA A 22 -10.35 17.22 -1.54
N PHE A 23 -10.37 18.05 -2.57
CA PHE A 23 -9.97 19.46 -2.45
C PHE A 23 -10.92 20.27 -1.55
N ALA A 24 -12.24 19.99 -1.61
CA ALA A 24 -13.19 20.61 -0.69
C ALA A 24 -12.93 20.22 0.77
N VAL A 25 -12.67 18.92 1.03
CA VAL A 25 -12.30 18.44 2.37
C VAL A 25 -11.00 19.08 2.85
N LEU A 26 -9.98 19.18 2.00
CA LEU A 26 -8.72 19.85 2.35
C LEU A 26 -8.93 21.33 2.71
N ALA A 27 -9.80 22.03 1.99
CA ALA A 27 -10.17 23.41 2.33
C ALA A 27 -10.81 23.50 3.72
N LEU A 28 -11.74 22.58 4.04
CA LEU A 28 -12.40 22.52 5.34
C LEU A 28 -11.43 22.16 6.48
N VAL A 29 -10.57 21.17 6.27
CA VAL A 29 -9.54 20.76 7.24
C VAL A 29 -8.60 21.93 7.55
N ARG A 30 -8.18 22.66 6.52
CA ARG A 30 -7.33 23.85 6.71
C ARG A 30 -8.04 24.90 7.54
N MET A 31 -9.32 25.19 7.27
CA MET A 31 -10.11 26.14 8.06
C MET A 31 -10.24 25.70 9.50
N GLY A 32 -10.56 24.43 9.75
CA GLY A 32 -10.69 23.86 11.09
C GLY A 32 -9.38 23.84 11.87
N PHE A 33 -8.27 23.48 11.22
CA PHE A 33 -6.95 23.50 11.85
C PHE A 33 -6.52 24.91 12.26
N HIS A 34 -6.78 25.91 11.41
CA HIS A 34 -6.49 27.30 11.74
C HIS A 34 -7.35 27.80 12.92
N ARG A 35 -8.63 27.40 12.94
CA ARG A 35 -9.52 27.69 14.09
C ARG A 35 -8.95 27.13 15.40
N TRP A 36 -8.44 25.91 15.35
CA TRP A 36 -7.87 25.24 16.53
C TRP A 36 -6.54 25.86 16.97
N SER A 37 -5.67 26.27 16.03
CA SER A 37 -4.34 26.79 16.32
C SER A 37 -4.30 28.29 16.64
N ALA A 38 -5.12 29.10 15.97
CA ALA A 38 -5.10 30.56 16.06
C ALA A 38 -6.34 31.16 16.76
N GLY A 39 -7.34 30.32 17.07
CA GLY A 39 -8.59 30.77 17.67
C GLY A 39 -9.57 31.46 16.72
N GLU A 40 -9.16 31.71 15.49
CA GLU A 40 -9.94 32.38 14.45
C GLU A 40 -10.13 31.48 13.23
N TRP A 41 -11.23 31.70 12.48
CA TRP A 41 -11.45 30.98 11.23
C TRP A 41 -10.52 31.51 10.15
N ALA A 42 -9.78 30.62 9.49
CA ALA A 42 -9.03 31.01 8.31
C ALA A 42 -9.97 31.52 7.22
N ALA A 43 -9.52 32.48 6.45
CA ALA A 43 -10.20 32.82 5.20
C ALA A 43 -10.30 31.56 4.31
N PRO A 44 -11.43 31.36 3.61
CA PRO A 44 -11.61 30.22 2.72
C PRO A 44 -10.45 30.18 1.71
N SER A 45 -9.94 28.98 1.49
CA SER A 45 -8.88 28.80 0.48
C SER A 45 -9.52 28.74 -0.90
N TYR A 46 -9.79 29.90 -1.48
CA TYR A 46 -10.41 30.01 -2.80
C TYR A 46 -9.70 29.13 -3.82
N LEU A 47 -8.37 29.13 -3.80
CA LEU A 47 -7.56 28.29 -4.70
C LEU A 47 -7.89 26.80 -4.60
N LEU A 48 -8.05 26.25 -3.39
CA LEU A 48 -8.43 24.83 -3.21
C LEU A 48 -9.88 24.58 -3.67
N LEU A 49 -10.76 25.51 -3.38
CA LEU A 49 -12.17 25.41 -3.79
C LEU A 49 -12.31 25.52 -5.31
N ASP A 50 -11.58 26.44 -5.94
CA ASP A 50 -11.59 26.64 -7.39
C ASP A 50 -11.04 25.40 -8.11
N ILE A 51 -9.91 24.85 -7.66
CA ILE A 51 -9.37 23.59 -8.20
C ILE A 51 -10.40 22.47 -8.03
N GLY A 52 -10.99 22.34 -6.85
CA GLY A 52 -12.00 21.33 -6.58
C GLY A 52 -13.23 21.47 -7.47
N ALA A 53 -13.71 22.71 -7.67
CA ALA A 53 -14.82 23.01 -8.56
C ALA A 53 -14.50 22.67 -10.02
N VAL A 54 -13.30 23.00 -10.50
CA VAL A 54 -12.86 22.66 -11.86
C VAL A 54 -12.87 21.14 -12.05
N PHE A 55 -12.30 20.36 -11.12
CA PHE A 55 -12.34 18.90 -11.21
C PHE A 55 -13.77 18.35 -11.20
N ALA A 56 -14.64 18.86 -10.35
CA ALA A 56 -16.04 18.45 -10.28
C ALA A 56 -16.80 18.78 -11.56
N LEU A 57 -16.63 19.99 -12.08
CA LEU A 57 -17.28 20.42 -13.32
C LEU A 57 -16.83 19.57 -14.52
N PHE A 58 -15.52 19.36 -14.68
CA PHE A 58 -15.03 18.48 -15.74
C PHE A 58 -15.51 17.03 -15.56
N GLY A 59 -15.56 16.54 -14.32
CA GLY A 59 -16.10 15.22 -14.01
C GLY A 59 -17.57 15.07 -14.44
N ILE A 60 -18.38 16.12 -14.30
CA ILE A 60 -19.82 16.10 -14.66
C ILE A 60 -20.02 16.31 -16.16
N PHE A 61 -19.45 17.36 -16.72
CA PHE A 61 -19.79 17.83 -18.06
C PHE A 61 -18.84 17.32 -19.15
N ALA A 62 -17.56 17.19 -18.85
CA ALA A 62 -16.54 16.83 -19.84
C ALA A 62 -15.52 15.81 -19.30
N PRO A 63 -15.93 14.60 -18.89
CA PRO A 63 -15.02 13.62 -18.29
C PRO A 63 -13.82 13.26 -19.17
N LYS A 64 -13.97 13.28 -20.50
CA LYS A 64 -12.86 13.06 -21.44
C LYS A 64 -11.72 14.09 -21.29
N GLY A 65 -12.02 15.31 -20.84
CA GLY A 65 -11.02 16.35 -20.60
C GLY A 65 -10.10 16.00 -19.42
N LEU A 66 -10.56 15.16 -18.50
CA LEU A 66 -9.75 14.67 -17.37
C LEU A 66 -8.82 13.49 -17.73
N GLN A 67 -8.94 12.90 -18.92
CA GLN A 67 -8.18 11.73 -19.31
C GLN A 67 -6.66 11.89 -19.12
N PRO A 68 -6.00 12.97 -19.55
CA PRO A 68 -4.55 13.13 -19.38
C PRO A 68 -4.16 13.25 -17.88
N VAL A 69 -4.96 13.95 -17.09
CA VAL A 69 -4.73 14.11 -15.66
C VAL A 69 -4.96 12.78 -14.94
N PHE A 70 -5.99 12.06 -15.28
CA PHE A 70 -6.29 10.73 -14.75
C PHE A 70 -5.20 9.72 -15.09
N TRP A 71 -4.68 9.73 -16.32
CA TRP A 71 -3.54 8.91 -16.72
C TRP A 71 -2.29 9.21 -15.89
N ALA A 72 -1.95 10.49 -15.74
CA ALA A 72 -0.81 10.92 -14.95
C ALA A 72 -0.96 10.51 -13.49
N TRP A 73 -2.17 10.63 -12.93
CA TRP A 73 -2.48 10.21 -11.57
C TRP A 73 -2.29 8.70 -11.36
N ILE A 74 -2.77 7.87 -12.30
CA ILE A 74 -2.58 6.41 -12.23
C ILE A 74 -1.10 6.06 -12.28
N LYS A 75 -0.32 6.68 -13.17
CA LYS A 75 1.13 6.46 -13.24
C LYS A 75 1.83 6.86 -11.96
N PHE A 76 1.45 7.98 -11.38
CA PHE A 76 1.94 8.42 -10.08
C PHE A 76 1.58 7.41 -8.97
N ALA A 77 0.33 6.97 -8.90
CA ALA A 77 -0.12 6.00 -7.91
C ALA A 77 0.63 4.65 -8.01
N ILE A 78 0.89 4.17 -9.23
CA ILE A 78 1.71 2.97 -9.47
C ILE A 78 3.14 3.18 -8.97
N GLY A 79 3.74 4.35 -9.22
CA GLY A 79 5.07 4.69 -8.74
C GLY A 79 5.14 4.74 -7.22
N VAL A 80 4.18 5.39 -6.58
CA VAL A 80 4.06 5.45 -5.10
C VAL A 80 3.90 4.05 -4.53
N ASN A 81 3.01 3.23 -5.09
CA ASN A 81 2.81 1.85 -4.64
C ASN A 81 4.11 1.03 -4.72
N TRP A 82 4.88 1.18 -5.81
CA TRP A 82 6.17 0.50 -5.96
C TRP A 82 7.17 0.91 -4.87
N VAL A 83 7.29 2.22 -4.59
CA VAL A 83 8.16 2.74 -3.53
C VAL A 83 7.69 2.27 -2.16
N MET A 84 6.39 2.41 -1.86
CA MET A 84 5.83 2.05 -0.56
C MET A 84 5.99 0.57 -0.25
N THR A 85 5.76 -0.30 -1.23
CA THR A 85 5.96 -1.74 -1.06
C THR A 85 7.39 -2.05 -0.65
N ARG A 86 8.38 -1.47 -1.32
CA ARG A 86 9.80 -1.66 -0.95
C ARG A 86 10.14 -1.09 0.41
N PHE A 87 9.62 0.09 0.70
CA PHE A 87 9.82 0.75 1.98
C PHE A 87 9.29 -0.09 3.15
N PHE A 88 8.04 -0.55 3.07
CA PHE A 88 7.46 -1.39 4.12
C PHE A 88 8.16 -2.74 4.25
N LEU A 89 8.49 -3.40 3.14
CA LEU A 89 9.25 -4.65 3.20
C LEU A 89 10.63 -4.45 3.83
N SER A 90 11.31 -3.34 3.55
CA SER A 90 12.58 -3.01 4.18
C SER A 90 12.43 -2.79 5.68
N ILE A 91 11.41 -2.06 6.11
CA ILE A 91 11.10 -1.84 7.53
C ILE A 91 10.88 -3.19 8.23
N VAL A 92 10.02 -4.04 7.68
CA VAL A 92 9.75 -5.37 8.23
C VAL A 92 11.03 -6.20 8.32
N TYR A 93 11.85 -6.18 7.27
CA TYR A 93 13.11 -6.91 7.26
C TYR A 93 14.07 -6.42 8.36
N PHE A 94 14.30 -5.12 8.46
CA PHE A 94 15.27 -4.58 9.43
C PHE A 94 14.74 -4.59 10.86
N ILE A 95 13.44 -4.41 11.08
CA ILE A 95 12.87 -4.34 12.43
C ILE A 95 12.53 -5.73 12.99
N LEU A 96 12.08 -6.67 12.15
CA LEU A 96 11.69 -8.01 12.62
C LEU A 96 12.75 -9.07 12.34
N ILE A 97 13.18 -9.21 11.09
CA ILE A 97 14.04 -10.32 10.69
C ILE A 97 15.47 -10.13 11.19
N THR A 98 16.02 -8.92 11.07
CA THR A 98 17.41 -8.66 11.47
C THR A 98 17.64 -8.87 12.98
N PRO A 99 16.84 -8.26 13.90
CA PRO A 99 17.06 -8.50 15.34
C PRO A 99 16.77 -9.94 15.74
N THR A 100 15.74 -10.58 15.15
CA THR A 100 15.47 -12.00 15.40
C THR A 100 16.66 -12.87 15.02
N ARG A 101 17.31 -12.59 13.88
CA ARG A 101 18.53 -13.28 13.46
C ARG A 101 19.67 -13.05 14.45
N VAL A 102 19.88 -11.82 14.90
CA VAL A 102 20.93 -11.46 15.86
C VAL A 102 20.71 -12.20 17.18
N VAL A 103 19.48 -12.15 17.73
CA VAL A 103 19.15 -12.85 18.98
C VAL A 103 19.38 -14.36 18.85
N ARG A 104 18.94 -14.98 17.76
CA ARG A 104 19.17 -16.43 17.53
C ARG A 104 20.64 -16.76 17.38
N ALA A 105 21.42 -15.90 16.73
CA ALA A 105 22.87 -16.10 16.60
C ALA A 105 23.57 -15.99 17.96
N LEU A 106 23.17 -15.04 18.82
CA LEU A 106 23.71 -14.91 20.20
C LEU A 106 23.34 -16.09 21.08
N LEU A 107 22.15 -16.66 20.90
CA LEU A 107 21.69 -17.85 21.63
C LEU A 107 22.27 -19.18 21.08
N GLY A 108 23.05 -19.12 20.01
CA GLY A 108 23.61 -20.32 19.38
C GLY A 108 22.59 -21.21 18.66
N ILE A 109 21.37 -20.69 18.41
CA ILE A 109 20.28 -21.45 17.78
C ILE A 109 20.47 -21.41 16.27
N ASP A 110 20.99 -22.48 15.66
CA ASP A 110 21.05 -22.65 14.20
C ASP A 110 19.87 -23.50 13.72
N ALA A 111 18.77 -22.83 13.39
CA ALA A 111 17.54 -23.52 12.95
C ALA A 111 17.69 -24.22 11.59
N LEU A 112 18.68 -23.86 10.81
CA LEU A 112 18.86 -24.38 9.45
C LEU A 112 19.96 -25.45 9.36
N LYS A 113 20.61 -25.79 10.49
CA LYS A 113 21.71 -26.77 10.54
C LYS A 113 22.71 -26.58 9.38
N ARG A 114 23.12 -25.31 9.14
CA ARG A 114 23.94 -24.93 7.97
C ARG A 114 25.37 -25.41 8.02
N LYS A 115 25.86 -25.88 9.18
CA LYS A 115 27.20 -26.42 9.31
C LYS A 115 27.20 -27.83 8.73
N LEU A 116 28.01 -28.04 7.70
CA LEU A 116 28.35 -29.38 7.21
C LEU A 116 29.13 -30.10 8.29
N ASP A 117 28.65 -31.27 8.70
CA ASP A 117 29.38 -32.17 9.58
C ASP A 117 30.13 -33.20 8.71
N PRO A 118 31.46 -33.10 8.62
CA PRO A 118 32.26 -34.05 7.81
C PRO A 118 32.17 -35.49 8.30
N GLY A 119 31.67 -35.70 9.55
CA GLY A 119 31.52 -37.03 10.14
C GLY A 119 30.14 -37.65 9.94
N ALA A 120 29.19 -36.91 9.39
CA ALA A 120 27.84 -37.42 9.18
C ALA A 120 27.83 -38.45 8.03
N ALA A 121 27.32 -39.64 8.31
CA ALA A 121 27.16 -40.71 7.31
C ALA A 121 26.12 -40.36 6.24
N THR A 122 25.12 -39.58 6.58
CA THR A 122 24.06 -39.10 5.70
C THR A 122 23.42 -37.83 6.23
N TYR A 123 22.92 -36.97 5.36
CA TYR A 123 22.12 -35.80 5.66
C TYR A 123 20.62 -36.03 5.44
N TRP A 124 20.23 -37.24 5.00
CA TRP A 124 18.84 -37.59 4.89
C TRP A 124 18.26 -37.82 6.28
N GLU A 125 17.27 -37.04 6.65
CA GLU A 125 16.45 -37.27 7.83
C GLU A 125 15.24 -38.11 7.40
N GLU A 126 14.89 -39.10 8.21
CA GLU A 126 13.69 -39.86 8.00
C GLU A 126 12.49 -38.92 8.15
N PRO A 127 11.50 -38.96 7.24
CA PRO A 127 10.32 -38.12 7.37
C PRO A 127 9.56 -38.50 8.65
N ASP A 128 9.01 -37.49 9.32
CA ASP A 128 8.14 -37.72 10.49
C ASP A 128 7.01 -38.68 10.10
N GLU A 129 6.68 -39.64 11.00
CA GLU A 129 5.58 -40.57 10.80
C GLU A 129 4.29 -39.79 10.47
N GLN A 130 3.82 -39.94 9.27
CA GLN A 130 2.59 -39.29 8.83
C GLN A 130 1.40 -40.19 9.22
N PRO A 131 0.37 -39.62 9.86
CA PRO A 131 -0.86 -40.36 10.11
C PRO A 131 -1.46 -40.89 8.79
N ASP A 132 -1.85 -42.15 8.79
CA ASP A 132 -2.44 -42.83 7.61
C ASP A 132 -3.85 -42.33 7.22
N ASP A 133 -4.32 -41.23 7.79
CA ASP A 133 -5.65 -40.68 7.50
C ASP A 133 -5.64 -39.93 6.16
N PRO A 134 -6.33 -40.44 5.11
CA PRO A 134 -6.43 -39.81 3.81
C PRO A 134 -7.11 -38.42 3.86
N ARG A 135 -7.90 -38.14 4.90
CA ARG A 135 -8.58 -36.85 5.08
C ARG A 135 -7.62 -35.72 5.33
N ARG A 136 -6.38 -36.00 5.76
CA ARG A 136 -5.32 -35.01 5.92
C ARG A 136 -5.04 -34.26 4.62
N TYR A 137 -5.10 -34.95 3.49
CA TYR A 137 -4.84 -34.32 2.18
C TYR A 137 -5.96 -33.40 1.71
N LEU A 138 -7.12 -33.42 2.36
CA LEU A 138 -8.24 -32.51 2.10
C LEU A 138 -8.10 -31.20 2.90
N ASN A 139 -7.28 -31.18 3.93
CA ASN A 139 -7.00 -30.00 4.74
C ASN A 139 -5.69 -29.39 4.28
N GLN A 140 -5.66 -28.07 4.10
CA GLN A 140 -4.44 -27.35 3.72
C GLN A 140 -3.45 -27.17 4.88
N TYR A 141 -3.83 -27.61 6.08
CA TYR A 141 -3.02 -27.54 7.30
C TYR A 141 -3.19 -28.80 8.10
#